data_98b6ae6277b6c438028115af7958d398
#
_entry.id   98b6ae6277b6c438028115af7958d398
#
_cell.length_a   1.000
_cell.length_b   1.000
_cell.length_c   1.000
_cell.angle_alpha   90.00
_cell.angle_beta   90.00
_cell.angle_gamma   90.00
#
_symmetry.space_group_name_H-M   'P 1'
#
loop_
_entity.id
_entity.type
_entity.pdbx_description
1 polymer ?
#
loop_
_entity_poly.entity_id
_entity_poly.type
_entity_poly.pdbx_seq_one_letter_code
_entity_poly.pdbx_strand_id
1 'polypeptide(L)'
;MTWEDAPSHICRGGDVRGLAFCCPPIKPCPVLNALQEVNLTPREYIEIKTQFAKETRLGEGAGTCFGSLVWCCKPSKPCPLRDMTLRNMGMSHDEYLDLKKELSERLVGVNKPAPDEKAEALAETFNVTKLEAMNVLTDCNNDLRAAVKVLHAKSLENSD
;
A
#
# COMPACT_ATOMS: atom_id res chain seq x y z
N MET A 1 7.68 17.23 3.75
CA MET A 1 8.44 16.06 4.19
C MET A 1 9.28 15.52 3.05
N THR A 2 10.56 15.39 3.25
CA THR A 2 11.48 14.94 2.19
C THR A 2 11.71 13.43 2.28
N TRP A 3 12.19 12.85 1.18
CA TRP A 3 12.53 11.45 1.13
C TRP A 3 13.65 11.05 2.06
N GLU A 4 14.57 11.99 2.32
CA GLU A 4 15.65 11.77 3.26
C GLU A 4 15.13 11.55 4.68
N ASP A 5 13.96 12.10 4.99
CA ASP A 5 13.34 11.96 6.31
C ASP A 5 12.52 10.67 6.45
N ALA A 6 12.34 9.91 5.37
CA ALA A 6 11.61 8.66 5.44
C ALA A 6 12.35 7.64 6.33
N PRO A 7 11.64 6.89 7.17
CA PRO A 7 12.31 5.92 8.04
C PRO A 7 12.99 4.83 7.22
N SER A 8 14.14 4.37 7.69
CA SER A 8 14.87 3.27 7.04
C SER A 8 14.17 1.93 7.21
N HIS A 9 13.26 1.84 8.19
CA HIS A 9 12.50 0.63 8.45
C HIS A 9 11.14 0.99 9.03
N ILE A 10 10.10 0.71 8.26
CA ILE A 10 8.73 1.07 8.61
C ILE A 10 8.23 0.37 9.88
N CYS A 11 8.80 -0.79 10.23
CA CYS A 11 8.36 -1.55 11.41
C CYS A 11 8.43 -0.79 12.72
N ARG A 12 9.17 0.31 12.76
CA ARG A 12 9.31 1.16 13.95
C ARG A 12 8.13 2.11 14.16
N GLY A 13 7.01 1.88 13.58
CA GLY A 13 5.87 2.74 13.82
C GLY A 13 4.78 2.67 12.77
N GLY A 14 4.96 1.81 11.79
CA GLY A 14 3.97 1.69 10.73
C GLY A 14 3.80 2.96 9.92
N ASP A 15 4.89 3.65 9.60
CA ASP A 15 4.87 4.93 8.92
C ASP A 15 4.68 4.75 7.42
N VAL A 16 3.67 5.41 6.85
CA VAL A 16 3.37 5.34 5.41
C VAL A 16 4.53 5.77 4.53
N ARG A 17 5.40 6.67 5.04
CA ARG A 17 6.57 7.14 4.29
C ARG A 17 7.56 6.03 3.98
N GLY A 18 7.56 4.96 4.76
CA GLY A 18 8.49 3.86 4.61
C GLY A 18 7.92 2.64 3.89
N LEU A 19 6.68 2.70 3.40
CA LEU A 19 6.04 1.53 2.76
C LEU A 19 6.85 0.97 1.59
N ALA A 20 7.50 1.83 0.81
CA ALA A 20 8.30 1.37 -0.32
C ALA A 20 9.54 0.60 0.11
N PHE A 21 9.96 0.72 1.36
CA PHE A 21 11.18 0.11 1.89
C PHE A 21 10.91 -1.07 2.83
N CYS A 22 9.69 -1.57 2.84
CA CYS A 22 9.31 -2.64 3.75
C CYS A 22 9.22 -3.98 3.03
N CYS A 23 9.46 -5.06 3.80
CA CYS A 23 9.32 -6.42 3.27
C CYS A 23 7.84 -6.82 3.19
N PRO A 24 7.53 -7.97 2.55
CA PRO A 24 6.16 -8.46 2.50
C PRO A 24 5.60 -8.68 3.91
N PRO A 25 4.35 -8.28 4.19
CA PRO A 25 3.76 -8.51 5.50
C PRO A 25 3.26 -9.96 5.63
N ILE A 26 4.20 -10.91 5.74
CA ILE A 26 3.88 -12.34 5.86
C ILE A 26 3.49 -12.75 7.27
N LYS A 27 3.59 -11.83 8.21
CA LYS A 27 3.20 -12.02 9.62
C LYS A 27 2.68 -10.68 10.15
N PRO A 28 1.90 -10.69 11.24
CA PRO A 28 1.49 -9.42 11.85
C PRO A 28 2.70 -8.54 12.20
N CYS A 29 2.70 -7.31 11.71
CA CYS A 29 3.78 -6.34 11.95
C CYS A 29 3.24 -4.92 11.79
N PRO A 30 3.96 -3.89 12.29
CA PRO A 30 3.50 -2.51 12.23
C PRO A 30 3.19 -1.97 10.82
N VAL A 31 3.72 -2.60 9.77
CA VAL A 31 3.41 -2.20 8.40
C VAL A 31 1.91 -2.24 8.12
N LEU A 32 1.19 -3.12 8.80
CA LEU A 32 -0.26 -3.23 8.63
C LEU A 32 -0.98 -1.95 9.03
N ASN A 33 -0.47 -1.21 10.02
CA ASN A 33 -1.04 0.08 10.42
C ASN A 33 -0.87 1.12 9.31
N ALA A 34 0.30 1.17 8.69
CA ALA A 34 0.56 2.08 7.58
C ALA A 34 -0.32 1.75 6.36
N LEU A 35 -0.53 0.46 6.10
CA LEU A 35 -1.40 0.02 5.01
C LEU A 35 -2.84 0.48 5.25
N GLN A 36 -3.32 0.43 6.49
CA GLN A 36 -4.64 0.94 6.83
C GLN A 36 -4.76 2.44 6.57
N GLU A 37 -3.72 3.20 6.90
CA GLU A 37 -3.73 4.65 6.66
C GLU A 37 -3.86 5.00 5.18
N VAL A 38 -3.26 4.21 4.30
CA VAL A 38 -3.35 4.44 2.85
C VAL A 38 -4.43 3.58 2.18
N ASN A 39 -5.24 2.91 2.99
CA ASN A 39 -6.39 2.15 2.51
C ASN A 39 -6.03 0.98 1.61
N LEU A 40 -4.92 0.32 1.90
CA LEU A 40 -4.46 -0.87 1.18
C LEU A 40 -4.59 -2.11 2.06
N THR A 41 -5.02 -3.21 1.45
CA THR A 41 -4.90 -4.51 2.09
C THR A 41 -3.48 -5.04 1.89
N PRO A 42 -3.01 -5.98 2.74
CA PRO A 42 -1.71 -6.61 2.52
C PRO A 42 -1.56 -7.21 1.13
N ARG A 43 -2.62 -7.82 0.62
CA ARG A 43 -2.63 -8.43 -0.71
C ARG A 43 -2.44 -7.38 -1.80
N GLU A 44 -3.16 -6.26 -1.70
CA GLU A 44 -3.03 -5.15 -2.66
C GLU A 44 -1.62 -4.57 -2.64
N TYR A 45 -1.05 -4.41 -1.46
CA TYR A 45 0.32 -3.93 -1.28
C TYR A 45 1.32 -4.84 -1.99
N ILE A 46 1.21 -6.15 -1.80
CA ILE A 46 2.08 -7.13 -2.44
C ILE A 46 1.89 -7.10 -3.96
N GLU A 47 0.66 -7.03 -4.43
CA GLU A 47 0.35 -6.98 -5.86
C GLU A 47 0.92 -5.73 -6.52
N ILE A 48 0.78 -4.56 -5.89
CA ILE A 48 1.30 -3.30 -6.42
C ILE A 48 2.82 -3.35 -6.52
N LYS A 49 3.49 -3.81 -5.47
CA LYS A 49 4.95 -3.90 -5.47
C LYS A 49 5.45 -4.95 -6.47
N THR A 50 4.77 -6.07 -6.59
CA THR A 50 5.11 -7.11 -7.56
C THR A 50 4.95 -6.59 -8.99
N GLN A 51 3.88 -5.88 -9.27
CA GLN A 51 3.64 -5.30 -10.59
C GLN A 51 4.68 -4.23 -10.91
N PHE A 52 4.98 -3.36 -9.94
CA PHE A 52 6.01 -2.34 -10.11
C PHE A 52 7.38 -2.97 -10.38
N ALA A 53 7.68 -4.08 -9.70
CA ALA A 53 8.92 -4.82 -9.93
C ALA A 53 9.01 -5.36 -11.36
N LYS A 54 7.89 -5.79 -11.93
CA LYS A 54 7.85 -6.27 -13.32
C LYS A 54 8.04 -5.15 -14.35
N GLU A 55 7.61 -3.95 -14.01
CA GLU A 55 7.69 -2.78 -14.89
C GLU A 55 9.04 -2.08 -14.81
N THR A 56 9.83 -2.34 -13.78
CA THR A 56 11.09 -1.64 -13.51
C THR A 56 12.19 -2.62 -13.17
N ARG A 57 13.42 -2.08 -12.99
CA ARG A 57 14.57 -2.89 -12.60
C ARG A 57 14.52 -3.35 -11.14
N LEU A 58 13.57 -2.86 -10.36
CA LEU A 58 13.41 -3.30 -8.96
C LEU A 58 13.01 -4.78 -8.84
N GLY A 59 12.55 -5.39 -9.91
CA GLY A 59 12.26 -6.82 -9.94
C GLY A 59 13.51 -7.69 -10.01
N GLU A 60 14.65 -7.11 -10.32
CA GLU A 60 15.93 -7.82 -10.33
C GLU A 60 16.50 -7.81 -8.91
N GLY A 61 17.40 -8.70 -8.61
CA GLY A 61 18.02 -8.66 -7.30
C GLY A 61 18.37 -10.02 -6.72
N ALA A 62 18.93 -10.90 -7.55
CA ALA A 62 19.45 -12.17 -7.04
C ALA A 62 20.43 -11.91 -5.90
N GLY A 63 20.19 -12.53 -4.74
CA GLY A 63 21.00 -12.33 -3.54
C GLY A 63 20.44 -11.29 -2.57
N THR A 64 19.36 -10.58 -2.90
CA THR A 64 18.67 -9.70 -1.98
C THR A 64 17.63 -10.46 -1.16
N CYS A 65 17.14 -9.83 -0.08
CA CYS A 65 16.04 -10.38 0.69
C CYS A 65 14.82 -10.56 -0.23
N PHE A 66 14.16 -11.69 -0.13
CA PHE A 66 13.01 -12.02 -0.95
C PHE A 66 13.27 -12.00 -2.47
N GLY A 67 14.55 -12.00 -2.87
CA GLY A 67 14.93 -12.16 -4.28
C GLY A 67 14.64 -10.99 -5.18
N SER A 68 14.34 -9.81 -4.65
CA SER A 68 14.02 -8.64 -5.46
C SER A 68 14.35 -7.35 -4.72
N LEU A 69 14.88 -6.38 -5.46
CA LEU A 69 15.18 -5.05 -4.92
C LEU A 69 13.93 -4.31 -4.46
N VAL A 70 12.77 -4.67 -4.97
CA VAL A 70 11.50 -4.03 -4.58
C VAL A 70 11.22 -4.20 -3.08
N TRP A 71 11.80 -5.23 -2.46
CA TRP A 71 11.62 -5.52 -1.04
C TRP A 71 12.80 -5.08 -0.17
N CYS A 72 13.76 -4.36 -0.75
CA CYS A 72 14.95 -3.92 -0.03
C CYS A 72 14.73 -2.67 0.78
N CYS A 73 15.54 -2.54 1.84
CA CYS A 73 15.53 -1.38 2.72
C CYS A 73 16.18 -0.17 2.07
N LYS A 74 15.96 1.00 2.68
CA LYS A 74 16.53 2.27 2.26
C LYS A 74 18.07 2.19 2.21
N PRO A 75 18.72 2.78 1.17
CA PRO A 75 20.19 2.72 1.02
C PRO A 75 20.99 3.29 2.19
N SER A 76 20.40 4.18 2.99
CA SER A 76 21.08 4.72 4.17
C SER A 76 21.37 3.66 5.23
N LYS A 77 20.70 2.49 5.15
CA LYS A 77 20.94 1.37 6.04
C LYS A 77 21.98 0.45 5.40
N PRO A 78 23.12 0.18 6.04
CA PRO A 78 24.15 -0.70 5.48
C PRO A 78 23.57 -2.09 5.19
N CYS A 79 23.77 -2.57 3.96
CA CYS A 79 23.35 -3.90 3.56
C CYS A 79 24.28 -4.41 2.44
N PRO A 80 25.23 -5.29 2.77
CA PRO A 80 26.17 -5.80 1.75
C PRO A 80 25.49 -6.51 0.59
N LEU A 81 24.40 -7.23 0.84
CA LEU A 81 23.67 -7.95 -0.20
C LEU A 81 23.07 -6.99 -1.22
N ARG A 82 22.39 -5.96 -0.72
CA ARG A 82 21.80 -4.94 -1.60
C ARG A 82 22.88 -4.20 -2.40
N ASP A 83 23.94 -3.77 -1.71
CA ASP A 83 24.99 -2.97 -2.32
C ASP A 83 25.71 -3.76 -3.41
N MET A 84 25.98 -5.04 -3.18
CA MET A 84 26.56 -5.94 -4.17
C MET A 84 25.62 -6.11 -5.36
N THR A 85 24.33 -6.28 -5.12
CA THR A 85 23.33 -6.45 -6.17
C THR A 85 23.25 -5.20 -7.04
N LEU A 86 23.21 -4.01 -6.44
CA LEU A 86 23.19 -2.75 -7.17
C LEU A 86 24.44 -2.62 -8.06
N ARG A 87 25.59 -2.97 -7.53
CA ARG A 87 26.84 -2.92 -8.24
C ARG A 87 26.84 -3.88 -9.44
N ASN A 88 26.37 -5.11 -9.23
CA ASN A 88 26.30 -6.12 -10.29
C ASN A 88 25.33 -5.73 -11.40
N MET A 89 24.29 -4.97 -11.08
CA MET A 89 23.31 -4.48 -12.05
C MET A 89 23.75 -3.18 -12.74
N GLY A 90 24.81 -2.54 -12.26
CA GLY A 90 25.19 -1.22 -12.73
C GLY A 90 24.19 -0.12 -12.35
N MET A 91 23.49 -0.31 -11.25
CA MET A 91 22.51 0.66 -10.74
C MET A 91 23.13 1.47 -9.60
N SER A 92 22.99 2.79 -9.65
CA SER A 92 23.43 3.67 -8.57
C SER A 92 22.40 3.69 -7.44
N HIS A 93 22.83 4.12 -6.25
CA HIS A 93 21.92 4.32 -5.12
C HIS A 93 20.86 5.36 -5.46
N ASP A 94 21.22 6.39 -6.23
CA ASP A 94 20.28 7.43 -6.62
C ASP A 94 19.18 6.87 -7.51
N GLU A 95 19.52 6.03 -8.47
CA GLU A 95 18.53 5.36 -9.32
C GLU A 95 17.60 4.46 -8.49
N TYR A 96 18.17 3.72 -7.56
CA TYR A 96 17.41 2.86 -6.65
C TYR A 96 16.43 3.69 -5.81
N LEU A 97 16.90 4.81 -5.24
CA LEU A 97 16.06 5.71 -4.46
C LEU A 97 14.96 6.34 -5.30
N ASP A 98 15.27 6.75 -6.52
CA ASP A 98 14.27 7.34 -7.42
C ASP A 98 13.15 6.33 -7.75
N LEU A 99 13.50 5.08 -8.00
CA LEU A 99 12.52 4.04 -8.24
C LEU A 99 11.68 3.75 -6.99
N LYS A 100 12.31 3.75 -5.82
CA LYS A 100 11.59 3.57 -4.56
C LYS A 100 10.65 4.74 -4.28
N LYS A 101 11.06 5.95 -4.63
CA LYS A 101 10.22 7.13 -4.50
C LYS A 101 8.99 7.01 -5.39
N GLU A 102 9.18 6.62 -6.64
CA GLU A 102 8.08 6.39 -7.57
C GLU A 102 7.14 5.31 -7.05
N LEU A 103 7.69 4.22 -6.50
CA LEU A 103 6.88 3.16 -5.89
C LEU A 103 6.06 3.67 -4.71
N SER A 104 6.67 4.48 -3.86
CA SER A 104 5.96 5.06 -2.71
C SER A 104 4.82 5.97 -3.15
N GLU A 105 5.05 6.79 -4.16
CA GLU A 105 4.01 7.65 -4.74
C GLU A 105 2.86 6.80 -5.29
N ARG A 106 3.17 5.69 -5.92
CA ARG A 106 2.17 4.76 -6.44
C ARG A 106 1.38 4.10 -5.29
N LEU A 107 2.05 3.70 -4.22
CA LEU A 107 1.39 3.08 -3.06
C LEU A 107 0.47 4.05 -2.32
N VAL A 108 0.94 5.27 -2.08
CA VAL A 108 0.17 6.29 -1.39
C VAL A 108 -0.91 6.87 -2.30
N GLY A 109 -0.59 6.97 -3.59
CA GLY A 109 -1.47 7.54 -4.59
C GLY A 109 -2.39 6.53 -5.29
N VAL A 110 -2.50 5.30 -4.78
CA VAL A 110 -3.47 4.35 -5.32
C VAL A 110 -4.83 5.02 -5.34
N ASN A 111 -5.40 5.12 -6.53
CA ASN A 111 -6.62 5.87 -6.74
C ASN A 111 -7.83 5.11 -6.21
N LYS A 112 -7.88 4.94 -4.89
CA LYS A 112 -9.08 4.50 -4.21
C LYS A 112 -9.89 5.74 -3.86
N PRO A 113 -11.21 5.70 -4.06
CA PRO A 113 -12.05 6.81 -3.63
C PRO A 113 -11.81 7.11 -2.15
N ALA A 114 -11.75 8.38 -1.79
CA ALA A 114 -11.74 8.79 -0.39
C ALA A 114 -13.02 8.25 0.29
N PRO A 115 -13.03 8.06 1.62
CA PRO A 115 -14.23 7.57 2.29
C PRO A 115 -15.50 8.35 1.95
N ASP A 116 -15.39 9.67 1.79
CA ASP A 116 -16.53 10.50 1.38
C ASP A 116 -17.03 10.16 0.00
N GLU A 117 -16.13 9.93 -0.95
CA GLU A 117 -16.51 9.56 -2.33
C GLU A 117 -17.17 8.20 -2.37
N LYS A 118 -16.67 7.24 -1.57
CA LYS A 118 -17.30 5.93 -1.45
C LYS A 118 -18.70 6.05 -0.86
N ALA A 119 -18.84 6.88 0.19
CA ALA A 119 -20.13 7.11 0.83
C ALA A 119 -21.13 7.74 -0.15
N GLU A 120 -20.70 8.71 -0.94
CA GLU A 120 -21.54 9.34 -1.96
C GLU A 120 -22.00 8.31 -3.00
N ALA A 121 -21.09 7.46 -3.48
CA ALA A 121 -21.44 6.42 -4.44
C ALA A 121 -22.45 5.43 -3.86
N LEU A 122 -22.27 5.01 -2.62
CA LEU A 122 -23.19 4.11 -1.95
C LEU A 122 -24.54 4.76 -1.68
N ALA A 123 -24.54 6.01 -1.23
CA ALA A 123 -25.77 6.76 -0.97
C ALA A 123 -26.63 6.90 -2.24
N GLU A 124 -25.98 7.21 -3.35
CA GLU A 124 -26.66 7.33 -4.64
C GLU A 124 -27.19 5.99 -5.15
N THR A 125 -26.35 4.93 -5.05
CA THR A 125 -26.69 3.60 -5.57
C THR A 125 -27.85 2.96 -4.80
N PHE A 126 -27.85 3.08 -3.46
CA PHE A 126 -28.86 2.45 -2.60
C PHE A 126 -29.91 3.39 -2.08
N ASN A 127 -29.87 4.64 -2.49
CA ASN A 127 -30.82 5.68 -2.08
C ASN A 127 -30.91 5.82 -0.55
N VAL A 128 -29.76 5.86 0.09
CA VAL A 128 -29.62 6.09 1.54
C VAL A 128 -28.91 7.42 1.78
N THR A 129 -28.89 7.89 3.03
CA THR A 129 -28.18 9.12 3.34
C THR A 129 -26.67 8.91 3.32
N LYS A 130 -25.91 9.98 3.08
CA LYS A 130 -24.46 9.94 3.12
C LYS A 130 -23.96 9.48 4.50
N LEU A 131 -24.60 9.93 5.57
CA LEU A 131 -24.24 9.53 6.93
C LEU A 131 -24.41 8.03 7.13
N GLU A 132 -25.52 7.47 6.66
CA GLU A 132 -25.77 6.04 6.74
C GLU A 132 -24.72 5.24 5.96
N ALA A 133 -24.38 5.68 4.74
CA ALA A 133 -23.34 5.08 3.93
C ALA A 133 -21.97 5.16 4.60
N MET A 134 -21.63 6.28 5.23
CA MET A 134 -20.38 6.44 5.97
C MET A 134 -20.31 5.49 7.17
N ASN A 135 -21.41 5.32 7.90
CA ASN A 135 -21.48 4.42 9.03
C ASN A 135 -21.26 2.96 8.60
N VAL A 136 -21.87 2.56 7.50
CA VAL A 136 -21.67 1.21 6.95
C VAL A 136 -20.24 1.00 6.52
N LEU A 137 -19.63 1.98 5.85
CA LEU A 137 -18.22 1.89 5.45
C LEU A 137 -17.30 1.76 6.65
N THR A 138 -17.57 2.53 7.72
CA THR A 138 -16.78 2.48 8.94
C THR A 138 -16.88 1.07 9.57
N ASP A 139 -18.09 0.51 9.65
CA ASP A 139 -18.32 -0.82 10.19
C ASP A 139 -17.63 -1.91 9.37
N CYS A 140 -17.44 -1.66 8.08
CA CYS A 140 -16.79 -2.59 7.15
C CYS A 140 -15.30 -2.27 6.94
N ASN A 141 -14.69 -1.48 7.83
CA ASN A 141 -13.29 -1.07 7.72
C ASN A 141 -12.97 -0.43 6.36
N ASN A 142 -13.90 0.36 5.83
CA ASN A 142 -13.76 1.07 4.57
C ASN A 142 -13.69 0.15 3.35
N ASP A 143 -14.14 -1.10 3.50
CA ASP A 143 -14.22 -2.06 2.40
C ASP A 143 -15.52 -1.85 1.63
N LEU A 144 -15.40 -1.30 0.42
CA LEU A 144 -16.55 -0.97 -0.42
C LEU A 144 -17.40 -2.21 -0.75
N ARG A 145 -16.73 -3.34 -1.04
CA ARG A 145 -17.43 -4.58 -1.40
C ARG A 145 -18.28 -5.10 -0.23
N ALA A 146 -17.74 -5.08 0.97
CA ALA A 146 -18.47 -5.48 2.16
C ALA A 146 -19.64 -4.53 2.45
N ALA A 147 -19.42 -3.22 2.28
CA ALA A 147 -20.46 -2.21 2.45
C ALA A 147 -21.62 -2.40 1.45
N VAL A 148 -21.30 -2.73 0.21
CA VAL A 148 -22.32 -3.02 -0.81
C VAL A 148 -23.20 -4.20 -0.38
N LYS A 149 -22.60 -5.28 0.13
CA LYS A 149 -23.35 -6.44 0.61
C LYS A 149 -24.29 -6.08 1.77
N VAL A 150 -23.82 -5.27 2.71
CA VAL A 150 -24.63 -4.84 3.85
C VAL A 150 -25.82 -4.01 3.40
N LEU A 151 -25.58 -3.01 2.55
CA LEU A 151 -26.63 -2.13 2.06
C LEU A 151 -27.63 -2.87 1.16
N HIS A 152 -27.17 -3.81 0.36
CA HIS A 152 -28.04 -4.63 -0.46
C HIS A 152 -28.98 -5.47 0.40
N ALA A 153 -28.47 -6.07 1.47
CA ALA A 153 -29.28 -6.85 2.41
C ALA A 153 -30.35 -5.97 3.09
N LYS A 154 -29.97 -4.77 3.50
CA LYS A 154 -30.92 -3.79 4.10
C LYS A 154 -31.99 -3.37 3.09
N SER A 155 -31.61 -3.18 1.84
CA SER A 155 -32.52 -2.83 0.76
C SER A 155 -33.60 -3.91 0.56
N LEU A 156 -33.21 -5.19 0.66
CA LEU A 156 -34.13 -6.29 0.54
C LEU A 156 -35.10 -6.38 1.72
N GLU A 157 -34.64 -6.03 2.93
CA GLU A 157 -35.49 -5.99 4.11
C GLU A 157 -36.54 -4.90 4.04
N ASN A 158 -36.23 -3.79 3.39
CA ASN A 158 -37.11 -2.61 3.30
C ASN A 158 -37.98 -2.61 2.04
N SER A 159 -37.84 -3.61 1.18
CA SER A 159 -38.69 -3.71 -0.02
C SER A 159 -39.94 -4.54 0.29
N ASP A 160 -40.98 -3.86 0.58
CA ASP A 160 -42.31 -4.45 0.70
C ASP A 160 -43.07 -4.32 -0.64
#